data_e84c0ca734f1062c4d7c69fde06577c2
#
_entry.id   e84c0ca734f1062c4d7c69fde06577c2
#
_cell.length_a   1.000
_cell.length_b   1.000
_cell.length_c   1.000
_cell.angle_alpha   90.00
_cell.angle_beta   90.00
_cell.angle_gamma   90.00
#
_symmetry.space_group_name_H-M   'P 1'
#
loop_
_entity.id
_entity.type
_entity.pdbx_description
1 polymer ?
#
loop_
_entity_poly.entity_id
_entity_poly.type
_entity_poly.pdbx_seq_one_letter_code
_entity_poly.pdbx_strand_id
1 'polypeptide(L)'
;LVNLQGMQVTGYPATGTPPTVQTGANPSVITIPNTLMAAKTTTTATMQINLNSTDDTPSVTTFDPTNADSYNKKGSVTVYDSQGNAHDMNVYFVKSATANTWDVYTQDSSVTGSAATLATTMVFDANGSLTSGTTANITTGTVNGATPATFSLSFLNSMQQNTGTNNIVATTQNGYKPGDLVSYQINDDGTVVGNYSNEQTQLLGQIVLANFANNEGLKSEGDNVWSATSSSGVALLGTASTGNFGSLTSGALESSNVDLSKELVNMIVAQRNYQSNAQTIKTQDQILNTLVNLR
;
A
#
# COMPACT_ATOMS: atom_id res chain seq x y z
N LEU A 1 7.90 -16.48 -2.05
CA LEU A 1 7.77 -16.51 -3.52
C LEU A 1 8.80 -17.46 -4.11
N VAL A 2 8.40 -18.32 -5.03
CA VAL A 2 9.28 -19.29 -5.71
C VAL A 2 8.95 -19.35 -7.19
N ASN A 3 9.93 -19.73 -8.03
CA ASN A 3 9.70 -20.07 -9.43
C ASN A 3 9.23 -21.53 -9.59
N LEU A 4 9.03 -21.98 -10.83
CA LEU A 4 8.57 -23.35 -11.12
C LEU A 4 9.56 -24.45 -10.65
N GLN A 5 10.85 -24.13 -10.53
CA GLN A 5 11.89 -25.04 -10.04
C GLN A 5 12.02 -25.01 -8.50
N GLY A 6 11.22 -24.21 -7.80
CA GLY A 6 11.28 -24.05 -6.35
C GLY A 6 12.36 -23.08 -5.86
N MET A 7 13.05 -22.38 -6.76
CA MET A 7 14.02 -21.35 -6.37
C MET A 7 13.31 -20.13 -5.81
N GLN A 8 13.84 -19.61 -4.73
CA GLN A 8 13.25 -18.51 -3.96
C GLN A 8 13.57 -17.16 -4.59
N VAL A 9 12.57 -16.29 -4.67
CA VAL A 9 12.76 -14.90 -5.10
C VAL A 9 13.41 -14.13 -3.96
N THR A 10 14.49 -13.42 -4.29
CA THR A 10 15.24 -12.59 -3.33
C THR A 10 14.92 -11.12 -3.52
N GLY A 11 15.08 -10.36 -2.44
CA GLY A 11 14.85 -8.93 -2.45
C GLY A 11 15.21 -8.30 -1.11
N TYR A 12 14.83 -7.06 -0.95
CA TYR A 12 14.98 -6.32 0.30
C TYR A 12 13.72 -6.48 1.14
N PRO A 13 13.80 -7.03 2.35
CA PRO A 13 12.64 -7.14 3.23
C PRO A 13 12.20 -5.75 3.70
N ALA A 14 10.90 -5.61 3.94
CA ALA A 14 10.36 -4.43 4.62
C ALA A 14 10.38 -4.67 6.13
N THR A 15 10.93 -3.71 6.88
CA THR A 15 11.04 -3.76 8.34
C THR A 15 10.64 -2.44 8.98
N GLY A 16 10.29 -2.48 10.25
CA GLY A 16 9.88 -1.29 11.00
C GLY A 16 8.35 -1.10 11.08
N THR A 17 7.93 -0.01 11.72
CA THR A 17 6.51 0.37 11.90
C THR A 17 6.37 1.88 11.67
N PRO A 18 5.84 2.31 10.51
CA PRO A 18 5.40 1.51 9.35
C PRO A 18 6.56 0.78 8.64
N PRO A 19 6.30 -0.34 7.95
CA PRO A 19 7.34 -1.08 7.24
C PRO A 19 7.95 -0.25 6.10
N THR A 20 9.28 -0.23 6.02
CA THR A 20 10.05 0.41 4.96
C THR A 20 11.06 -0.58 4.38
N VAL A 21 11.33 -0.46 3.08
CA VAL A 21 12.32 -1.30 2.40
C VAL A 21 13.73 -0.88 2.81
N GLN A 22 14.56 -1.83 3.18
CA GLN A 22 15.96 -1.61 3.55
C GLN A 22 16.87 -1.77 2.32
N THR A 23 16.82 -0.80 1.42
CA THR A 23 17.67 -0.78 0.21
C THR A 23 19.13 -0.57 0.58
N GLY A 24 19.99 -1.49 0.49
CA GLY A 24 21.40 -1.41 0.91
C GLY A 24 21.81 -2.48 1.90
N ALA A 25 20.83 -3.21 2.45
CA ALA A 25 21.09 -4.48 3.13
C ALA A 25 21.39 -5.59 2.11
N ASN A 26 21.96 -6.71 2.56
CA ASN A 26 22.06 -7.87 1.69
C ASN A 26 20.67 -8.39 1.35
N PRO A 27 20.39 -8.69 0.07
CA PRO A 27 19.10 -9.28 -0.32
C PRO A 27 18.86 -10.59 0.42
N SER A 28 17.63 -10.80 0.83
CA SER A 28 17.17 -12.03 1.48
C SER A 28 15.92 -12.56 0.76
N VAL A 29 15.49 -13.76 1.14
CA VAL A 29 14.27 -14.35 0.56
C VAL A 29 13.06 -13.51 0.96
N ILE A 30 12.25 -13.10 -0.03
CA ILE A 30 10.98 -12.43 0.23
C ILE A 30 9.94 -13.49 0.61
N THR A 31 9.45 -13.40 1.83
CA THR A 31 8.38 -14.24 2.35
C THR A 31 7.08 -13.42 2.45
N ILE A 32 5.98 -14.05 2.10
CA ILE A 32 4.65 -13.48 2.32
C ILE A 32 4.15 -14.03 3.66
N PRO A 33 3.96 -13.19 4.69
CA PRO A 33 3.57 -13.66 6.01
C PRO A 33 2.13 -14.20 5.99
N ASN A 34 1.90 -15.33 6.64
CA ASN A 34 0.56 -15.84 6.91
C ASN A 34 0.01 -15.36 8.26
N THR A 35 0.71 -14.41 8.89
CA THR A 35 0.31 -13.86 10.17
C THR A 35 -0.68 -12.71 9.98
N LEU A 36 -1.60 -12.57 10.93
CA LEU A 36 -2.49 -11.42 11.01
C LEU A 36 -1.69 -10.11 11.05
N MET A 37 -2.17 -9.10 10.33
CA MET A 37 -1.79 -7.72 10.60
C MET A 37 -2.33 -7.35 11.98
N ALA A 38 -1.46 -6.95 12.90
CA ALA A 38 -1.88 -6.55 14.23
C ALA A 38 -2.77 -5.30 14.17
N ALA A 39 -3.66 -5.16 15.14
CA ALA A 39 -4.43 -3.94 15.32
C ALA A 39 -3.52 -2.74 15.51
N LYS A 40 -3.99 -1.59 15.10
CA LYS A 40 -3.36 -0.30 15.39
C LYS A 40 -4.30 0.55 16.21
N THR A 41 -3.88 0.87 17.43
CA THR A 41 -4.60 1.79 18.31
C THR A 41 -4.72 3.16 17.64
N THR A 42 -5.90 3.76 17.71
CA THR A 42 -6.10 5.14 17.26
C THR A 42 -5.34 6.10 18.14
N THR A 43 -4.53 6.97 17.55
CA THR A 43 -3.78 8.04 18.22
C THR A 43 -4.21 9.42 17.77
N THR A 44 -4.77 9.52 16.57
CA THR A 44 -5.29 10.78 16.01
C THR A 44 -6.61 10.54 15.30
N ALA A 45 -7.53 11.47 15.46
CA ALA A 45 -8.77 11.54 14.71
C ALA A 45 -9.06 12.99 14.30
N THR A 46 -9.82 13.18 13.26
CA THR A 46 -10.29 14.51 12.83
C THR A 46 -11.79 14.48 12.65
N MET A 47 -12.47 15.58 13.00
CA MET A 47 -13.88 15.79 12.71
C MET A 47 -14.05 17.24 12.28
N GLN A 48 -14.28 17.45 11.00
CA GLN A 48 -14.60 18.77 10.47
C GLN A 48 -16.11 19.00 10.49
N ILE A 49 -16.55 20.11 11.09
CA ILE A 49 -17.97 20.43 11.21
C ILE A 49 -18.24 21.89 10.81
N ASN A 50 -19.36 22.09 10.13
CA ASN A 50 -19.95 23.41 9.92
C ASN A 50 -21.11 23.58 10.90
N LEU A 51 -20.99 24.49 11.82
CA LEU A 51 -21.98 24.83 12.82
C LEU A 51 -22.83 26.01 12.33
N ASN A 52 -24.13 25.95 12.59
CA ASN A 52 -25.04 27.03 12.19
C ASN A 52 -24.99 28.19 13.19
N SER A 53 -24.60 29.36 12.72
CA SER A 53 -24.45 30.56 13.57
C SER A 53 -25.78 31.06 14.15
N THR A 54 -26.91 30.74 13.48
CA THR A 54 -28.24 31.17 13.88
C THR A 54 -28.97 30.19 14.81
N ASP A 55 -28.32 29.10 15.20
CA ASP A 55 -28.91 28.16 16.16
C ASP A 55 -29.12 28.86 17.51
N ASP A 56 -30.16 28.45 18.21
CA ASP A 56 -30.39 28.82 19.59
C ASP A 56 -29.63 27.90 20.55
N THR A 57 -29.42 28.36 21.78
CA THR A 57 -28.98 27.48 22.86
C THR A 57 -30.04 26.41 23.12
N PRO A 58 -29.62 25.16 23.44
CA PRO A 58 -30.55 24.09 23.73
C PRO A 58 -31.59 24.48 24.82
N SER A 59 -32.83 24.00 24.67
CA SER A 59 -33.91 24.29 25.60
C SER A 59 -33.68 23.65 26.98
N VAL A 60 -32.95 22.52 26.99
CA VAL A 60 -32.44 21.87 28.21
C VAL A 60 -30.99 22.31 28.41
N THR A 61 -30.76 23.15 29.43
CA THR A 61 -29.45 23.76 29.69
C THR A 61 -28.43 22.81 30.30
N THR A 62 -28.88 21.74 30.94
CA THR A 62 -27.99 20.69 31.45
C THR A 62 -27.83 19.64 30.37
N PHE A 63 -26.58 19.44 29.90
CA PHE A 63 -26.30 18.44 28.86
C PHE A 63 -26.62 17.00 29.33
N ASP A 64 -27.40 16.30 28.56
CA ASP A 64 -27.75 14.87 28.73
C ASP A 64 -27.68 14.19 27.36
N PRO A 65 -26.76 13.22 27.15
CA PRO A 65 -26.59 12.53 25.87
C PRO A 65 -27.84 11.73 25.44
N THR A 66 -28.78 11.45 26.37
CA THR A 66 -30.04 10.74 26.08
C THR A 66 -31.18 11.68 25.70
N ASN A 67 -31.04 12.96 25.95
CA ASN A 67 -32.05 13.99 25.64
C ASN A 67 -31.61 14.84 24.44
N ALA A 68 -32.30 14.70 23.31
CA ALA A 68 -32.00 15.44 22.10
C ALA A 68 -32.17 16.97 22.21
N ASP A 69 -32.96 17.44 23.17
CA ASP A 69 -33.17 18.87 23.41
C ASP A 69 -32.03 19.54 24.23
N SER A 70 -31.01 18.76 24.62
CA SER A 70 -29.84 19.22 25.36
C SER A 70 -28.63 19.51 24.50
N TYR A 71 -28.68 19.24 23.17
CA TYR A 71 -27.57 19.52 22.24
C TYR A 71 -28.10 19.91 20.85
N ASN A 72 -27.30 20.62 20.06
CA ASN A 72 -27.66 21.06 18.72
C ASN A 72 -27.28 20.04 17.63
N LYS A 73 -26.18 19.31 17.83
CA LYS A 73 -25.71 18.32 16.87
C LYS A 73 -25.02 17.17 17.56
N LYS A 74 -25.28 15.96 17.07
CA LYS A 74 -24.56 14.74 17.41
C LYS A 74 -23.79 14.24 16.19
N GLY A 75 -22.54 13.85 16.38
CA GLY A 75 -21.70 13.11 15.44
C GLY A 75 -21.14 11.86 16.08
N SER A 76 -20.47 11.04 15.30
CA SER A 76 -19.74 9.89 15.80
C SER A 76 -18.44 9.66 15.01
N VAL A 77 -17.46 9.08 15.68
CA VAL A 77 -16.22 8.57 15.07
C VAL A 77 -15.91 7.22 15.70
N THR A 78 -15.68 6.22 14.86
CA THR A 78 -15.24 4.90 15.34
C THR A 78 -13.72 4.91 15.48
N VAL A 79 -13.21 4.56 16.66
CA VAL A 79 -11.78 4.46 16.97
C VAL A 79 -11.46 3.06 17.48
N TYR A 80 -10.19 2.69 17.51
CA TYR A 80 -9.77 1.34 17.88
C TYR A 80 -8.81 1.35 19.06
N ASP A 81 -8.98 0.41 19.99
CA ASP A 81 -8.11 0.21 21.14
C ASP A 81 -6.88 -0.66 20.80
N SER A 82 -6.11 -1.05 21.82
CA SER A 82 -4.88 -1.83 21.65
C SER A 82 -5.09 -3.24 21.10
N GLN A 83 -6.29 -3.81 21.20
CA GLN A 83 -6.64 -5.13 20.66
C GLN A 83 -7.46 -5.04 19.38
N GLY A 84 -7.79 -3.81 18.94
CA GLY A 84 -8.59 -3.56 17.75
C GLY A 84 -10.10 -3.68 18.00
N ASN A 85 -10.55 -3.60 19.27
CA ASN A 85 -11.97 -3.43 19.54
C ASN A 85 -12.40 -2.04 19.07
N ALA A 86 -13.55 -1.99 18.39
CA ALA A 86 -14.11 -0.73 17.92
C ALA A 86 -14.82 0.01 19.07
N HIS A 87 -14.58 1.29 19.17
CA HIS A 87 -15.25 2.21 20.10
C HIS A 87 -15.95 3.29 19.29
N ASP A 88 -17.28 3.37 19.42
CA ASP A 88 -18.06 4.41 18.78
C ASP A 88 -18.15 5.63 19.70
N MET A 89 -17.26 6.59 19.44
CA MET A 89 -17.20 7.85 20.15
C MET A 89 -18.27 8.81 19.64
N ASN A 90 -19.31 9.03 20.42
CA ASN A 90 -20.28 10.06 20.14
C ASN A 90 -19.68 11.43 20.51
N VAL A 91 -19.89 12.42 19.64
CA VAL A 91 -19.46 13.81 19.82
C VAL A 91 -20.68 14.70 19.75
N TYR A 92 -20.93 15.46 20.79
CA TYR A 92 -22.10 16.34 20.89
C TYR A 92 -21.65 17.78 20.89
N PHE A 93 -22.32 18.61 20.10
CA PHE A 93 -22.07 20.06 19.99
C PHE A 93 -23.24 20.79 20.61
N VAL A 94 -22.93 21.59 21.60
CA VAL A 94 -23.90 22.34 22.40
C VAL A 94 -23.59 23.83 22.30
N LYS A 95 -24.49 24.62 21.74
CA LYS A 95 -24.29 26.07 21.64
C LYS A 95 -24.35 26.73 23.02
N SER A 96 -23.30 27.43 23.36
CA SER A 96 -23.20 28.17 24.62
C SER A 96 -24.01 29.48 24.58
N ALA A 97 -24.40 29.98 25.72
CA ALA A 97 -24.99 31.35 25.86
C ALA A 97 -23.99 32.46 25.48
N THR A 98 -22.68 32.15 25.52
CA THR A 98 -21.62 33.04 25.03
C THR A 98 -21.62 33.03 23.50
N ALA A 99 -21.63 34.21 22.89
CA ALA A 99 -21.62 34.34 21.45
C ALA A 99 -20.41 33.57 20.82
N ASN A 100 -20.62 32.97 19.67
CA ASN A 100 -19.61 32.24 18.90
C ASN A 100 -18.90 31.11 19.65
N THR A 101 -19.52 30.55 20.68
CA THR A 101 -18.95 29.56 21.57
C THR A 101 -19.80 28.29 21.58
N TRP A 102 -19.14 27.12 21.47
CA TRP A 102 -19.77 25.81 21.48
C TRP A 102 -19.03 24.86 22.41
N ASP A 103 -19.76 24.24 23.31
CA ASP A 103 -19.22 23.16 24.14
C ASP A 103 -19.31 21.84 23.44
N VAL A 104 -18.21 21.08 23.47
CA VAL A 104 -18.10 19.78 22.80
C VAL A 104 -17.99 18.69 23.86
N TYR A 105 -19.00 17.83 23.92
CA TYR A 105 -19.00 16.68 24.81
C TYR A 105 -18.71 15.40 24.02
N THR A 106 -18.06 14.44 24.66
CA THR A 106 -17.76 13.14 24.09
C THR A 106 -18.19 12.02 25.01
N GLN A 107 -18.64 10.91 24.40
CA GLN A 107 -19.07 9.72 25.12
C GLN A 107 -18.67 8.49 24.32
N ASP A 108 -18.09 7.50 24.96
CA ASP A 108 -17.89 6.17 24.37
C ASP A 108 -19.17 5.36 24.50
N SER A 109 -19.94 5.27 23.41
CA SER A 109 -21.21 4.53 23.40
C SER A 109 -21.04 3.01 23.34
N SER A 110 -19.84 2.51 23.09
CA SER A 110 -19.52 1.08 23.08
C SER A 110 -19.38 0.52 24.50
N VAL A 111 -19.24 1.41 25.50
CA VAL A 111 -19.13 1.03 26.92
C VAL A 111 -20.41 1.37 27.64
N THR A 112 -21.09 0.35 28.16
CA THR A 112 -22.34 0.53 28.90
C THR A 112 -22.11 1.39 30.16
N GLY A 113 -22.92 2.45 30.31
CA GLY A 113 -22.82 3.36 31.44
C GLY A 113 -21.68 4.39 31.34
N SER A 114 -21.04 4.48 30.18
CA SER A 114 -20.03 5.54 29.95
C SER A 114 -20.67 6.92 30.08
N ALA A 115 -20.08 7.76 30.93
CA ALA A 115 -20.52 9.13 31.10
C ALA A 115 -20.01 10.01 29.93
N ALA A 116 -20.85 10.91 29.50
CA ALA A 116 -20.41 11.96 28.59
C ALA A 116 -19.61 13.02 29.35
N THR A 117 -18.50 13.47 28.79
CA THR A 117 -17.60 14.45 29.41
C THR A 117 -17.36 15.63 28.47
N LEU A 118 -17.20 16.83 29.02
CA LEU A 118 -16.78 18.01 28.26
C LEU A 118 -15.34 17.79 27.77
N ALA A 119 -15.17 17.71 26.47
CA ALA A 119 -13.87 17.45 25.84
C ALA A 119 -13.12 18.77 25.53
N THR A 120 -13.83 19.77 25.02
CA THR A 120 -13.28 21.08 24.69
C THR A 120 -14.42 22.11 24.51
N THR A 121 -14.06 23.38 24.49
CA THR A 121 -14.95 24.47 24.09
C THR A 121 -14.39 25.12 22.83
N MET A 122 -15.14 25.09 21.76
CA MET A 122 -14.80 25.71 20.47
C MET A 122 -15.20 27.17 20.49
N VAL A 123 -14.29 28.07 20.10
CA VAL A 123 -14.56 29.50 19.98
C VAL A 123 -14.25 29.96 18.56
N PHE A 124 -15.21 30.66 17.97
CA PHE A 124 -15.10 31.18 16.60
C PHE A 124 -14.93 32.69 16.61
N ASP A 125 -14.21 33.21 15.63
CA ASP A 125 -14.10 34.66 15.43
C ASP A 125 -15.35 35.27 14.75
N ALA A 126 -15.32 36.58 14.51
CA ALA A 126 -16.42 37.28 13.84
C ALA A 126 -16.64 36.84 12.38
N ASN A 127 -15.66 36.19 11.76
CA ASN A 127 -15.75 35.63 10.38
C ASN A 127 -16.20 34.18 10.39
N GLY A 128 -16.42 33.59 11.57
CA GLY A 128 -16.81 32.19 11.73
C GLY A 128 -15.66 31.18 11.64
N SER A 129 -14.41 31.63 11.73
CA SER A 129 -13.25 30.77 11.76
C SER A 129 -12.93 30.29 13.18
N LEU A 130 -12.59 29.01 13.34
CA LEU A 130 -12.24 28.44 14.64
C LEU A 130 -10.91 28.97 15.15
N THR A 131 -10.91 29.60 16.33
CA THR A 131 -9.72 30.22 16.95
C THR A 131 -9.23 29.46 18.18
N SER A 132 -10.12 28.78 18.91
CA SER A 132 -9.79 28.02 20.12
C SER A 132 -10.61 26.72 20.17
N GLY A 133 -10.15 25.75 20.97
CA GLY A 133 -10.80 24.45 21.05
C GLY A 133 -10.58 23.61 19.79
N THR A 134 -9.45 23.80 19.10
CA THR A 134 -9.11 23.12 17.84
C THR A 134 -8.83 21.63 18.02
N THR A 135 -8.52 21.20 19.26
CA THR A 135 -8.21 19.79 19.59
C THR A 135 -8.75 19.42 20.97
N ALA A 136 -9.10 18.14 21.13
CA ALA A 136 -9.46 17.54 22.40
C ALA A 136 -8.71 16.22 22.58
N ASN A 137 -8.16 15.96 23.76
CA ASN A 137 -7.59 14.65 24.11
C ASN A 137 -8.68 13.80 24.75
N ILE A 138 -8.94 12.66 24.13
CA ILE A 138 -10.03 11.74 24.48
C ILE A 138 -9.46 10.38 24.80
N THR A 139 -9.98 9.73 25.82
CA THR A 139 -9.64 8.35 26.16
C THR A 139 -10.91 7.50 26.10
N THR A 140 -10.84 6.37 25.40
CA THR A 140 -11.95 5.40 25.33
C THR A 140 -12.13 4.70 26.67
N GLY A 141 -13.27 4.07 26.84
CA GLY A 141 -13.46 3.13 27.95
C GLY A 141 -12.69 1.82 27.73
N THR A 142 -12.77 0.92 28.70
CA THR A 142 -12.14 -0.40 28.61
C THR A 142 -13.16 -1.41 28.09
N VAL A 143 -12.82 -2.12 27.01
CA VAL A 143 -13.59 -3.24 26.47
C VAL A 143 -12.72 -4.48 26.47
N ASN A 144 -13.25 -5.61 26.91
CA ASN A 144 -12.57 -6.93 26.92
C ASN A 144 -11.18 -6.93 27.59
N GLY A 145 -10.90 -6.01 28.50
CA GLY A 145 -9.60 -5.89 29.16
C GLY A 145 -8.48 -5.29 28.31
N ALA A 146 -8.81 -4.72 27.14
CA ALA A 146 -7.85 -4.03 26.31
C ALA A 146 -7.38 -2.72 26.95
N THR A 147 -6.18 -2.27 26.61
CA THR A 147 -5.73 -0.93 26.97
C THR A 147 -6.52 0.09 26.16
N PRO A 148 -7.18 1.06 26.81
CA PRO A 148 -7.94 2.12 26.14
C PRO A 148 -7.09 2.90 25.15
N ALA A 149 -7.71 3.35 24.06
CA ALA A 149 -7.10 4.31 23.16
C ALA A 149 -7.13 5.71 23.79
N THR A 150 -6.00 6.39 23.79
CA THR A 150 -5.92 7.83 24.05
C THR A 150 -5.50 8.52 22.76
N PHE A 151 -6.35 9.39 22.26
CA PHE A 151 -6.15 10.04 20.98
C PHE A 151 -6.49 11.52 21.01
N SER A 152 -5.90 12.29 20.11
CA SER A 152 -6.22 13.67 19.86
C SER A 152 -7.29 13.76 18.78
N LEU A 153 -8.46 14.32 19.12
CA LEU A 153 -9.51 14.65 18.16
C LEU A 153 -9.34 16.10 17.72
N SER A 154 -9.08 16.32 16.45
CA SER A 154 -8.90 17.64 15.85
C SER A 154 -10.18 18.13 15.18
N PHE A 155 -10.55 19.38 15.45
CA PHE A 155 -11.65 20.12 14.83
C PHE A 155 -11.16 21.18 13.84
N LEU A 156 -9.90 21.14 13.44
CA LEU A 156 -9.32 22.11 12.49
C LEU A 156 -10.16 22.18 11.20
N ASN A 157 -10.24 23.38 10.63
CA ASN A 157 -11.07 23.71 9.46
C ASN A 157 -12.58 23.62 9.70
N SER A 158 -13.03 23.49 10.96
CA SER A 158 -14.44 23.68 11.28
C SER A 158 -14.79 25.17 11.23
N MET A 159 -16.01 25.46 10.84
CA MET A 159 -16.49 26.82 10.64
C MET A 159 -17.85 27.01 11.31
N GLN A 160 -18.15 28.25 11.71
CA GLN A 160 -19.49 28.67 12.13
C GLN A 160 -20.05 29.65 11.10
N GLN A 161 -21.10 29.28 10.39
CA GLN A 161 -21.74 30.12 9.37
C GLN A 161 -23.23 29.93 9.38
N ASN A 162 -23.97 30.85 8.76
CA ASN A 162 -25.42 30.71 8.58
C ASN A 162 -25.68 29.72 7.43
N THR A 163 -25.71 28.43 7.75
CA THR A 163 -25.98 27.32 6.79
C THR A 163 -27.35 26.71 6.95
N GLY A 164 -28.15 27.20 7.90
CA GLY A 164 -29.47 26.66 8.23
C GLY A 164 -29.45 25.34 8.98
N THR A 165 -28.35 24.57 8.93
CA THR A 165 -28.19 23.27 9.63
C THR A 165 -26.76 23.03 10.03
N ASN A 166 -26.56 22.28 11.10
CA ASN A 166 -25.23 21.79 11.50
C ASN A 166 -24.86 20.56 10.66
N ASN A 167 -23.69 20.56 10.04
CA ASN A 167 -23.26 19.47 9.16
C ASN A 167 -21.84 19.02 9.46
N ILE A 168 -21.63 17.70 9.64
CA ILE A 168 -20.29 17.09 9.72
C ILE A 168 -19.81 16.86 8.29
N VAL A 169 -18.72 17.51 7.93
CA VAL A 169 -18.14 17.52 6.58
C VAL A 169 -17.29 16.28 6.35
N ALA A 170 -16.42 15.96 7.31
CA ALA A 170 -15.50 14.84 7.22
C ALA A 170 -15.14 14.33 8.62
N THR A 171 -14.92 13.02 8.69
CA THR A 171 -14.40 12.36 9.89
C THR A 171 -13.35 11.34 9.46
N THR A 172 -12.15 11.40 10.03
CA THR A 172 -11.06 10.46 9.77
C THR A 172 -10.38 10.03 11.06
N GLN A 173 -9.71 8.91 11.03
CA GLN A 173 -8.89 8.42 12.15
C GLN A 173 -7.80 7.48 11.61
N ASN A 174 -6.77 7.15 12.41
CA ASN A 174 -5.56 6.43 11.95
C ASN A 174 -5.40 5.03 12.54
N GLY A 175 -6.37 4.52 13.30
CA GLY A 175 -6.37 3.16 13.85
C GLY A 175 -7.08 2.17 12.93
N TYR A 176 -6.92 0.88 13.20
CA TYR A 176 -7.63 -0.20 12.51
C TYR A 176 -7.66 -1.50 13.32
N LYS A 177 -8.65 -2.33 13.03
CA LYS A 177 -8.76 -3.69 13.57
C LYS A 177 -7.71 -4.63 12.96
N PRO A 178 -7.43 -5.80 13.56
CA PRO A 178 -6.60 -6.82 12.93
C PRO A 178 -7.15 -7.24 11.57
N GLY A 179 -6.27 -7.68 10.67
CA GLY A 179 -6.68 -8.13 9.34
C GLY A 179 -5.89 -9.34 8.86
N ASP A 180 -6.58 -10.25 8.15
CA ASP A 180 -5.97 -11.36 7.44
C ASP A 180 -5.44 -10.88 6.09
N LEU A 181 -4.34 -11.48 5.64
CA LEU A 181 -3.86 -11.26 4.28
C LEU A 181 -4.83 -11.87 3.27
N VAL A 182 -5.43 -11.05 2.42
CA VAL A 182 -6.38 -11.47 1.38
C VAL A 182 -5.68 -11.72 0.05
N SER A 183 -4.78 -10.82 -0.32
CA SER A 183 -4.03 -10.89 -1.57
C SER A 183 -2.73 -10.10 -1.45
N TYR A 184 -1.86 -10.29 -2.42
CA TYR A 184 -0.69 -9.43 -2.59
C TYR A 184 -0.57 -9.01 -4.05
N GLN A 185 0.11 -7.90 -4.27
CA GLN A 185 0.44 -7.40 -5.60
C GLN A 185 1.92 -7.01 -5.66
N ILE A 186 2.47 -7.09 -6.87
CA ILE A 186 3.83 -6.64 -7.15
C ILE A 186 3.71 -5.46 -8.10
N ASN A 187 4.26 -4.32 -7.70
CA ASN A 187 4.25 -3.10 -8.48
C ASN A 187 5.40 -3.07 -9.49
N ASP A 188 5.36 -2.14 -10.44
CA ASP A 188 6.37 -2.00 -11.50
C ASP A 188 7.77 -1.65 -10.97
N ASP A 189 7.86 -1.08 -9.79
CA ASP A 189 9.12 -0.79 -9.08
C ASP A 189 9.66 -1.98 -8.29
N GLY A 190 8.96 -3.13 -8.35
CA GLY A 190 9.32 -4.35 -7.63
C GLY A 190 8.85 -4.41 -6.18
N THR A 191 8.13 -3.42 -5.68
CA THR A 191 7.56 -3.48 -4.34
C THR A 191 6.46 -4.54 -4.25
N VAL A 192 6.51 -5.35 -3.21
CA VAL A 192 5.50 -6.36 -2.88
C VAL A 192 4.61 -5.81 -1.77
N VAL A 193 3.34 -5.61 -2.08
CA VAL A 193 2.34 -5.03 -1.18
C VAL A 193 1.28 -6.06 -0.87
N GLY A 194 1.04 -6.31 0.41
CA GLY A 194 -0.06 -7.16 0.89
C GLY A 194 -1.32 -6.33 1.11
N ASN A 195 -2.47 -6.87 0.68
CA ASN A 195 -3.80 -6.31 0.93
C ASN A 195 -4.48 -7.14 2.00
N TYR A 196 -5.03 -6.48 3.02
CA TYR A 196 -5.58 -7.14 4.20
C TYR A 196 -7.11 -6.95 4.29
N SER A 197 -7.77 -7.84 5.02
CA SER A 197 -9.23 -7.85 5.19
C SER A 197 -9.78 -6.64 5.94
N ASN A 198 -8.91 -5.85 6.58
CA ASN A 198 -9.23 -4.59 7.24
C ASN A 198 -9.04 -3.37 6.31
N GLU A 199 -8.96 -3.60 4.98
CA GLU A 199 -8.76 -2.57 3.94
C GLU A 199 -7.41 -1.84 4.04
N GLN A 200 -6.48 -2.35 4.86
CA GLN A 200 -5.15 -1.81 4.95
C GLN A 200 -4.21 -2.51 3.98
N THR A 201 -3.20 -1.77 3.56
CA THR A 201 -2.11 -2.31 2.75
C THR A 201 -0.80 -2.24 3.53
N GLN A 202 0.06 -3.23 3.34
CA GLN A 202 1.36 -3.26 3.99
C GLN A 202 2.45 -3.62 2.99
N LEU A 203 3.55 -2.88 3.04
CA LEU A 203 4.76 -3.19 2.27
C LEU A 203 5.43 -4.43 2.89
N LEU A 204 5.62 -5.48 2.07
CA LEU A 204 6.21 -6.76 2.51
C LEU A 204 7.70 -6.85 2.13
N GLY A 205 8.10 -6.17 1.06
CA GLY A 205 9.48 -6.14 0.58
C GLY A 205 9.57 -5.56 -0.82
N GLN A 206 10.77 -5.62 -1.40
CA GLN A 206 11.00 -5.18 -2.78
C GLN A 206 11.92 -6.18 -3.47
N ILE A 207 11.51 -6.65 -4.65
CA ILE A 207 12.27 -7.59 -5.48
C ILE A 207 13.55 -6.91 -5.96
N VAL A 208 14.67 -7.62 -5.87
CA VAL A 208 15.96 -7.17 -6.41
C VAL A 208 16.14 -7.69 -7.82
N LEU A 209 16.67 -6.85 -8.69
CA LEU A 209 17.14 -7.20 -10.03
C LEU A 209 18.66 -7.30 -10.04
N ALA A 210 19.19 -8.19 -10.89
CA ALA A 210 20.62 -8.33 -11.12
C ALA A 210 20.95 -7.90 -12.54
N ASN A 211 21.99 -7.11 -12.73
CA ASN A 211 22.57 -6.78 -14.01
C ASN A 211 24.05 -7.24 -14.03
N PHE A 212 24.56 -7.52 -15.21
CA PHE A 212 25.92 -8.02 -15.41
C PHE A 212 26.65 -7.15 -16.41
N ALA A 213 27.98 -7.02 -16.23
CA ALA A 213 28.83 -6.27 -17.17
C ALA A 213 28.80 -6.90 -18.58
N ASN A 214 28.66 -8.23 -18.67
CA ASN A 214 28.52 -8.96 -19.90
C ASN A 214 27.42 -10.03 -19.77
N ASN A 215 26.22 -9.73 -20.28
CA ASN A 215 25.08 -10.64 -20.23
C ASN A 215 25.31 -11.90 -21.10
N GLU A 216 26.10 -11.79 -22.18
CA GLU A 216 26.42 -12.94 -23.05
C GLU A 216 27.38 -13.94 -22.40
N GLY A 217 28.07 -13.53 -21.34
CA GLY A 217 28.92 -14.38 -20.53
C GLY A 217 28.16 -15.25 -19.52
N LEU A 218 26.85 -15.08 -19.38
CA LEU A 218 26.02 -15.89 -18.51
C LEU A 218 25.89 -17.31 -19.08
N LYS A 219 25.90 -18.31 -18.21
CA LYS A 219 25.68 -19.71 -18.58
C LYS A 219 24.20 -20.06 -18.40
N SER A 220 23.56 -20.54 -19.46
CA SER A 220 22.19 -21.08 -19.38
C SER A 220 22.21 -22.42 -18.64
N GLU A 221 21.35 -22.55 -17.62
CA GLU A 221 21.10 -23.79 -16.87
C GLU A 221 19.79 -24.47 -17.30
N GLY A 222 19.12 -23.92 -18.32
CA GLY A 222 17.79 -24.36 -18.75
C GLY A 222 16.66 -23.64 -18.04
N ASP A 223 15.42 -23.87 -18.45
CA ASP A 223 14.19 -23.36 -17.82
C ASP A 223 14.20 -21.83 -17.56
N ASN A 224 14.82 -21.05 -18.44
CA ASN A 224 15.01 -19.59 -18.31
C ASN A 224 15.81 -19.18 -17.07
N VAL A 225 16.71 -20.04 -16.60
CA VAL A 225 17.59 -19.77 -15.47
C VAL A 225 19.04 -19.65 -15.96
N TRP A 226 19.77 -18.69 -15.41
CA TRP A 226 21.13 -18.34 -15.79
C TRP A 226 22.03 -18.30 -14.56
N SER A 227 23.25 -18.79 -14.70
CA SER A 227 24.28 -18.68 -13.68
C SER A 227 25.37 -17.70 -14.11
N ALA A 228 25.91 -16.97 -13.11
CA ALA A 228 27.03 -16.08 -13.32
C ALA A 228 28.33 -16.88 -13.59
N THR A 229 29.16 -16.39 -14.49
CA THR A 229 30.47 -16.95 -14.80
C THR A 229 31.56 -15.90 -14.61
N SER A 230 32.84 -16.31 -14.73
CA SER A 230 33.96 -15.36 -14.75
C SER A 230 33.87 -14.37 -15.92
N SER A 231 33.22 -14.78 -17.04
CA SER A 231 33.05 -13.95 -18.24
C SER A 231 31.89 -12.97 -18.14
N SER A 232 30.88 -13.24 -17.31
CA SER A 232 29.75 -12.31 -17.07
C SER A 232 30.13 -11.20 -16.10
N GLY A 233 31.11 -11.42 -15.25
CA GLY A 233 31.43 -10.57 -14.11
C GLY A 233 30.50 -10.80 -12.92
N VAL A 234 30.67 -10.01 -11.86
CA VAL A 234 29.82 -10.05 -10.67
C VAL A 234 28.46 -9.41 -10.92
N ALA A 235 27.44 -9.92 -10.25
CA ALA A 235 26.09 -9.35 -10.32
C ALA A 235 26.06 -7.95 -9.69
N LEU A 236 25.60 -6.96 -10.43
CA LEU A 236 25.24 -5.66 -9.92
C LEU A 236 23.76 -5.72 -9.52
N LEU A 237 23.49 -5.57 -8.22
CA LEU A 237 22.12 -5.66 -7.68
C LEU A 237 21.50 -4.27 -7.57
N GLY A 238 20.21 -4.16 -7.88
CA GLY A 238 19.45 -2.92 -7.79
C GLY A 238 17.95 -3.18 -7.77
N THR A 239 17.19 -2.12 -7.60
CA THR A 239 15.72 -2.15 -7.62
C THR A 239 15.19 -1.78 -8.99
N ALA A 240 14.03 -2.33 -9.36
CA ALA A 240 13.40 -2.00 -10.63
C ALA A 240 13.12 -0.49 -10.73
N SER A 241 13.09 0.02 -11.95
CA SER A 241 12.86 1.44 -12.27
C SER A 241 13.91 2.41 -11.73
N THR A 242 15.10 1.91 -11.34
CA THR A 242 16.22 2.75 -10.87
C THR A 242 17.47 2.59 -11.74
N GLY A 243 18.15 3.67 -12.05
CA GLY A 243 19.37 3.64 -12.86
C GLY A 243 19.18 2.93 -14.19
N ASN A 244 19.93 1.86 -14.43
CA ASN A 244 19.87 1.05 -15.66
C ASN A 244 18.94 -0.17 -15.55
N PHE A 245 18.17 -0.30 -14.46
CA PHE A 245 17.23 -1.39 -14.29
C PHE A 245 15.88 -1.05 -14.89
N GLY A 246 15.30 -2.02 -15.62
CA GLY A 246 13.95 -1.88 -16.18
C GLY A 246 12.85 -1.99 -15.11
N SER A 247 11.61 -1.75 -15.52
CA SER A 247 10.42 -1.98 -14.70
C SER A 247 10.02 -3.46 -14.71
N LEU A 248 9.28 -3.89 -13.68
CA LEU A 248 8.65 -5.19 -13.61
C LEU A 248 7.22 -5.12 -14.15
N THR A 249 6.77 -6.20 -14.76
CA THR A 249 5.37 -6.38 -15.13
C THR A 249 4.84 -7.61 -14.39
N SER A 250 3.94 -7.38 -13.46
CA SER A 250 3.33 -8.45 -12.67
C SER A 250 2.25 -9.19 -13.47
N GLY A 251 2.08 -10.51 -13.20
CA GLY A 251 1.02 -11.31 -13.81
C GLY A 251 1.19 -11.57 -15.31
N ALA A 252 2.36 -11.29 -15.88
CA ALA A 252 2.69 -11.52 -17.28
C ALA A 252 3.72 -12.65 -17.43
N LEU A 253 3.65 -13.35 -18.56
CA LEU A 253 4.66 -14.28 -19.00
C LEU A 253 5.38 -13.70 -20.21
N GLU A 254 6.71 -13.84 -20.24
CA GLU A 254 7.50 -13.44 -21.38
C GLU A 254 7.22 -14.37 -22.57
N SER A 255 6.87 -13.77 -23.71
CA SER A 255 6.67 -14.53 -24.95
C SER A 255 8.02 -14.87 -25.58
N SER A 256 8.09 -16.01 -26.32
CA SER A 256 9.26 -16.34 -27.11
C SER A 256 9.54 -15.26 -28.17
N ASN A 257 10.78 -14.82 -28.29
CA ASN A 257 11.25 -13.95 -29.36
C ASN A 257 11.71 -14.76 -30.62
N VAL A 258 11.56 -16.08 -30.57
CA VAL A 258 11.89 -16.97 -31.70
C VAL A 258 10.64 -17.21 -32.55
N ASP A 259 10.67 -16.75 -33.80
CA ASP A 259 9.65 -17.10 -34.82
C ASP A 259 10.03 -18.40 -35.48
N LEU A 260 9.27 -19.47 -35.16
CA LEU A 260 9.50 -20.80 -35.66
C LEU A 260 9.44 -20.86 -37.20
N SER A 261 8.55 -20.07 -37.83
CA SER A 261 8.41 -20.04 -39.31
C SER A 261 9.66 -19.45 -39.97
N LYS A 262 10.17 -18.37 -39.38
CA LYS A 262 11.42 -17.73 -39.87
C LYS A 262 12.62 -18.66 -39.70
N GLU A 263 12.74 -19.35 -38.57
CA GLU A 263 13.84 -20.28 -38.33
C GLU A 263 13.77 -21.52 -39.23
N LEU A 264 12.57 -22.02 -39.55
CA LEU A 264 12.38 -23.08 -40.53
C LEU A 264 12.82 -22.63 -41.93
N VAL A 265 12.49 -21.40 -42.37
CA VAL A 265 12.96 -20.87 -43.65
C VAL A 265 14.48 -20.74 -43.65
N ASN A 266 15.08 -20.20 -42.57
CA ASN A 266 16.54 -20.11 -42.44
C ASN A 266 17.21 -21.49 -42.54
N MET A 267 16.63 -22.52 -41.91
CA MET A 267 17.12 -23.89 -41.98
C MET A 267 17.04 -24.44 -43.41
N ILE A 268 15.94 -24.23 -44.14
CA ILE A 268 15.79 -24.65 -45.55
C ILE A 268 16.84 -23.96 -46.44
N VAL A 269 17.06 -22.66 -46.23
CA VAL A 269 18.09 -21.91 -46.96
C VAL A 269 19.48 -22.46 -46.66
N ALA A 270 19.81 -22.73 -45.41
CA ALA A 270 21.08 -23.33 -45.02
C ALA A 270 21.29 -24.73 -45.65
N GLN A 271 20.23 -25.57 -45.63
CA GLN A 271 20.27 -26.90 -46.29
C GLN A 271 20.50 -26.80 -47.81
N ARG A 272 19.82 -25.84 -48.49
CA ARG A 272 20.04 -25.60 -49.92
C ARG A 272 21.45 -25.13 -50.21
N ASN A 273 22.00 -24.25 -49.42
CA ASN A 273 23.37 -23.76 -49.54
C ASN A 273 24.37 -24.91 -49.35
N TYR A 274 24.17 -25.77 -48.35
CA TYR A 274 24.99 -26.92 -48.13
C TYR A 274 24.95 -27.90 -49.35
N GLN A 275 23.74 -28.20 -49.87
CA GLN A 275 23.55 -29.07 -51.06
C GLN A 275 24.21 -28.47 -52.28
N SER A 276 24.07 -27.17 -52.50
CA SER A 276 24.71 -26.42 -53.60
C SER A 276 26.25 -26.55 -53.54
N ASN A 277 26.82 -26.30 -52.37
CA ASN A 277 28.27 -26.44 -52.15
C ASN A 277 28.75 -27.87 -52.38
N ALA A 278 28.01 -28.88 -51.88
CA ALA A 278 28.32 -30.27 -52.11
C ALA A 278 28.27 -30.66 -53.59
N GLN A 279 27.28 -30.14 -54.35
CA GLN A 279 27.18 -30.37 -55.80
C GLN A 279 28.33 -29.68 -56.57
N THR A 280 28.72 -28.46 -56.17
CA THR A 280 29.87 -27.74 -56.73
C THR A 280 31.16 -28.56 -56.56
N ILE A 281 31.41 -29.12 -55.37
CA ILE A 281 32.56 -29.95 -55.09
C ILE A 281 32.55 -31.21 -56.00
N LYS A 282 31.38 -31.91 -56.12
CA LYS A 282 31.25 -33.07 -57.02
C LYS A 282 31.53 -32.72 -58.48
N THR A 283 31.03 -31.60 -58.98
CA THR A 283 31.25 -31.11 -60.32
C THR A 283 32.75 -30.79 -60.55
N GLN A 284 33.40 -30.18 -59.55
CA GLN A 284 34.84 -29.90 -59.65
C GLN A 284 35.69 -31.15 -59.62
N ASP A 285 35.30 -32.19 -58.85
CA ASP A 285 35.95 -33.48 -58.82
C ASP A 285 35.81 -34.18 -60.17
N GLN A 286 34.63 -34.12 -60.83
CA GLN A 286 34.41 -34.68 -62.19
C GLN A 286 35.28 -33.97 -63.26
N ILE A 287 35.40 -32.64 -63.16
CA ILE A 287 36.26 -31.82 -64.06
C ILE A 287 37.73 -32.31 -63.92
N LEU A 288 38.20 -32.40 -62.70
CA LEU A 288 39.57 -32.86 -62.41
C LEU A 288 39.83 -34.27 -62.92
N ASN A 289 38.89 -35.19 -62.70
CA ASN A 289 38.99 -36.54 -63.23
C ASN A 289 38.99 -36.59 -64.77
N THR A 290 38.20 -35.73 -65.41
CA THR A 290 38.21 -35.59 -66.88
C THR A 290 39.54 -35.07 -67.40
N LEU A 291 40.14 -34.06 -66.70
CA LEU A 291 41.46 -33.52 -67.05
C LEU A 291 42.60 -34.55 -66.91
N VAL A 292 42.54 -35.36 -65.85
CA VAL A 292 43.54 -36.40 -65.62
C VAL A 292 43.44 -37.50 -66.70
N ASN A 293 42.22 -37.84 -67.18
CA ASN A 293 41.99 -38.83 -68.21
C ASN A 293 42.24 -38.35 -69.64
N LEU A 294 42.50 -37.07 -69.84
CA LEU A 294 42.87 -36.49 -71.17
C LEU A 294 44.38 -36.46 -71.45
N ARG A 295 45.17 -37.09 -70.59
CA ARG A 295 46.61 -37.12 -70.71
C ARG A 295 47.11 -38.54 -71.16
#